data_f5c61dfc866d394a9f9845ca2f1e01cb
#
_entry.id   f5c61dfc866d394a9f9845ca2f1e01cb
#
_cell.length_a   1.000
_cell.length_b   1.000
_cell.length_c   1.000
_cell.angle_alpha   90.00
_cell.angle_beta   90.00
_cell.angle_gamma   90.00
#
_symmetry.space_group_name_H-M   'P 1'
#
loop_
_entity.id
_entity.type
_entity.pdbx_description
1 polymer ?
#
loop_
_entity_poly.entity_id
_entity_poly.type
_entity_poly.pdbx_seq_one_letter_code
_entity_poly.pdbx_strand_id
1 'polypeptide(L)'
;GQSNLMPVTDPGEYTRSSGSSKFPFINSQEELIRYLQSATREITTVIWHWTANYTNQGHIGSEQIDKIHKNRGFNEIGYHFIIKRDGSLQVGRSINKTGAHVKGFNTGSVGISFVAGYKCSSDKYAGVPPHSEVGKESITQAQQATMFRFMKAWYTVFPGGQAWGHADFPRNKGKVDPGFSVANYVKTAFGKQNIGDPRVDDKILSSSQIASRTNATPTSPKDLEVATPPKPTPKQND
;
A
#
# COMPACT_ATOMS: atom_id res chain seq x y z
N GLY A 1 16.16 3.43 9.67
CA GLY A 1 15.96 3.09 8.28
C GLY A 1 15.04 1.91 8.07
N GLN A 2 14.53 1.82 6.89
CA GLN A 2 13.65 0.73 6.50
C GLN A 2 14.48 -0.45 6.00
N SER A 3 14.16 -1.66 6.45
CA SER A 3 14.72 -2.87 5.89
C SER A 3 13.98 -3.25 4.60
N ASN A 4 14.64 -3.99 3.72
CA ASN A 4 14.02 -4.43 2.48
C ASN A 4 13.20 -5.70 2.71
N LEU A 5 12.00 -5.71 2.15
CA LEU A 5 11.20 -6.92 2.06
C LEU A 5 11.76 -7.78 0.93
N MET A 6 12.06 -9.05 1.23
CA MET A 6 12.55 -9.96 0.19
C MET A 6 11.44 -10.26 -0.79
N PRO A 7 11.66 -10.09 -2.11
CA PRO A 7 10.66 -10.47 -3.09
C PRO A 7 10.37 -11.96 -2.99
N VAL A 8 9.12 -12.34 -3.15
CA VAL A 8 8.72 -13.74 -3.27
C VAL A 8 8.41 -14.05 -4.72
N THR A 9 8.67 -15.28 -5.12
CA THR A 9 8.19 -15.78 -6.42
C THR A 9 6.68 -15.92 -6.36
N ASP A 10 6.03 -16.03 -7.53
CA ASP A 10 4.59 -16.19 -7.58
C ASP A 10 4.16 -17.34 -6.65
N PRO A 11 3.39 -17.06 -5.60
CA PRO A 11 3.02 -18.07 -4.62
C PRO A 11 1.90 -19.01 -5.10
N GLY A 12 1.35 -18.77 -6.31
CA GLY A 12 0.27 -19.60 -6.85
C GLY A 12 -1.09 -19.17 -6.36
N GLU A 13 -1.71 -19.96 -5.51
CA GLU A 13 -3.10 -19.76 -5.12
C GLU A 13 -3.30 -18.75 -4.00
N TYR A 14 -4.44 -18.10 -4.03
CA TYR A 14 -4.90 -17.21 -2.98
C TYR A 14 -5.26 -17.98 -1.70
N THR A 15 -5.00 -17.36 -0.55
CA THR A 15 -5.63 -17.75 0.69
C THR A 15 -7.10 -17.40 0.60
N ARG A 16 -7.97 -18.39 0.54
CA ARG A 16 -9.41 -18.17 0.39
C ARG A 16 -10.07 -17.98 1.73
N SER A 17 -11.03 -17.07 1.78
CA SER A 17 -11.82 -16.83 2.96
C SER A 17 -13.21 -16.35 2.58
N SER A 18 -14.18 -16.56 3.46
CA SER A 18 -15.53 -16.05 3.30
C SER A 18 -15.79 -14.99 4.37
N GLY A 19 -16.48 -13.94 4.00
CA GLY A 19 -16.78 -12.84 4.90
C GLY A 19 -18.19 -12.32 4.72
N SER A 20 -18.49 -11.23 5.41
CA SER A 20 -19.77 -10.54 5.29
C SER A 20 -19.89 -9.88 3.92
N SER A 21 -21.15 -9.59 3.52
CA SER A 21 -21.40 -8.83 2.30
C SER A 21 -20.84 -7.41 2.34
N LYS A 22 -20.68 -6.84 3.54
CA LYS A 22 -20.14 -5.49 3.72
C LYS A 22 -18.63 -5.45 3.50
N PHE A 23 -17.91 -6.47 3.97
CA PHE A 23 -16.44 -6.56 3.84
C PHE A 23 -16.08 -7.92 3.24
N PRO A 24 -16.33 -8.11 1.93
CA PRO A 24 -16.07 -9.39 1.28
C PRO A 24 -14.57 -9.64 1.17
N PHE A 25 -14.22 -10.91 0.99
CA PHE A 25 -12.85 -11.32 0.66
C PHE A 25 -12.70 -11.44 -0.85
N ILE A 26 -11.49 -11.16 -1.31
CA ILE A 26 -11.08 -11.37 -2.68
C ILE A 26 -10.27 -12.66 -2.72
N ASN A 27 -10.74 -13.63 -3.48
CA ASN A 27 -10.23 -14.99 -3.43
C ASN A 27 -9.53 -15.44 -4.71
N SER A 28 -9.38 -14.57 -5.70
CA SER A 28 -8.66 -14.89 -6.93
C SER A 28 -8.09 -13.63 -7.57
N GLN A 29 -7.10 -13.83 -8.43
CA GLN A 29 -6.47 -12.76 -9.19
C GLN A 29 -7.50 -12.08 -10.12
N GLU A 30 -8.38 -12.88 -10.74
CA GLU A 30 -9.42 -12.33 -11.60
C GLU A 30 -10.39 -11.43 -10.85
N GLU A 31 -10.81 -11.84 -9.64
CA GLU A 31 -11.67 -11.01 -8.80
C GLU A 31 -10.98 -9.69 -8.45
N LEU A 32 -9.69 -9.74 -8.10
CA LEU A 32 -8.94 -8.54 -7.74
C LEU A 32 -8.83 -7.59 -8.94
N ILE A 33 -8.47 -8.12 -10.10
CA ILE A 33 -8.36 -7.30 -11.31
C ILE A 33 -9.70 -6.64 -11.63
N ARG A 34 -10.80 -7.41 -11.61
CA ARG A 34 -12.14 -6.85 -11.87
C ARG A 34 -12.50 -5.77 -10.84
N TYR A 35 -12.19 -6.01 -9.57
CA TYR A 35 -12.50 -5.03 -8.54
C TYR A 35 -11.69 -3.73 -8.74
N LEU A 36 -10.41 -3.82 -9.04
CA LEU A 36 -9.58 -2.65 -9.33
C LEU A 36 -10.08 -1.91 -10.57
N GLN A 37 -10.50 -2.64 -11.61
CA GLN A 37 -11.05 -2.05 -12.83
C GLN A 37 -12.39 -1.35 -12.61
N SER A 38 -13.13 -1.73 -11.57
CA SER A 38 -14.44 -1.15 -11.28
C SER A 38 -14.39 0.25 -10.68
N ALA A 39 -13.21 0.75 -10.34
CA ALA A 39 -13.05 2.06 -9.75
C ALA A 39 -13.58 3.17 -10.68
N THR A 40 -14.41 4.04 -10.12
CA THR A 40 -15.03 5.16 -10.86
C THR A 40 -14.34 6.50 -10.63
N ARG A 41 -13.31 6.53 -9.78
CA ARG A 41 -12.48 7.71 -9.52
C ARG A 41 -11.08 7.51 -10.09
N GLU A 42 -10.36 8.59 -10.31
CA GLU A 42 -8.97 8.49 -10.73
C GLU A 42 -8.11 7.91 -9.60
N ILE A 43 -7.37 6.86 -9.93
CA ILE A 43 -6.44 6.19 -9.01
C ILE A 43 -5.11 6.04 -9.73
N THR A 44 -4.04 6.49 -9.09
CA THR A 44 -2.68 6.39 -9.64
C THR A 44 -1.69 5.75 -8.67
N THR A 45 -2.05 5.63 -7.40
CA THR A 45 -1.07 5.32 -6.36
C THR A 45 -1.67 4.35 -5.35
N VAL A 46 -0.92 3.33 -4.97
CA VAL A 46 -1.24 2.49 -3.82
C VAL A 46 -0.26 2.80 -2.69
N ILE A 47 -0.80 2.96 -1.48
CA ILE A 47 0.00 3.26 -0.29
C ILE A 47 -0.16 2.13 0.72
N TRP A 48 0.96 1.55 1.11
CA TRP A 48 1.04 0.41 2.00
C TRP A 48 1.21 0.85 3.45
N HIS A 49 0.47 0.17 4.32
CA HIS A 49 0.42 0.43 5.76
C HIS A 49 0.53 -0.86 6.55
N TRP A 50 0.71 -0.72 7.85
CA TRP A 50 0.30 -1.75 8.79
C TRP A 50 -0.75 -1.16 9.74
N THR A 51 -1.51 -2.04 10.41
CA THR A 51 -2.58 -1.60 11.30
C THR A 51 -2.08 -1.18 12.68
N ALA A 52 -0.81 -1.41 12.98
CA ALA A 52 -0.20 -1.20 14.30
C ALA A 52 -0.86 -2.04 15.40
N ASN A 53 -1.26 -3.26 15.06
CA ASN A 53 -1.82 -4.23 16.00
C ASN A 53 -0.74 -5.21 16.44
N TYR A 54 -0.96 -5.86 17.58
CA TYR A 54 -0.13 -6.97 18.00
C TYR A 54 -0.33 -8.18 17.09
N THR A 55 0.75 -8.86 16.79
CA THR A 55 0.76 -9.97 15.85
C THR A 55 0.00 -11.20 16.33
N ASN A 56 -0.29 -11.33 17.62
CA ASN A 56 -1.14 -12.39 18.12
C ASN A 56 -2.65 -12.15 17.94
N GLN A 57 -3.02 -11.02 17.36
CA GLN A 57 -4.41 -10.67 17.07
C GLN A 57 -4.80 -11.13 15.65
N GLY A 58 -4.67 -12.42 15.40
CA GLY A 58 -4.92 -13.00 14.06
C GLY A 58 -6.36 -12.90 13.58
N HIS A 59 -7.31 -12.62 14.50
CA HIS A 59 -8.73 -12.44 14.16
C HIS A 59 -9.03 -11.07 13.53
N ILE A 60 -8.11 -10.12 13.64
CA ILE A 60 -8.34 -8.76 13.16
C ILE A 60 -8.50 -8.76 11.65
N GLY A 61 -9.56 -8.12 11.19
CA GLY A 61 -9.88 -7.88 9.80
C GLY A 61 -10.62 -6.56 9.65
N SER A 62 -11.27 -6.37 8.51
CA SER A 62 -11.95 -5.10 8.20
C SER A 62 -12.99 -4.70 9.22
N GLU A 63 -13.76 -5.65 9.78
CA GLU A 63 -14.80 -5.36 10.76
C GLU A 63 -14.21 -4.70 12.02
N GLN A 64 -13.11 -5.24 12.53
CA GLN A 64 -12.45 -4.73 13.72
C GLN A 64 -11.80 -3.38 13.46
N ILE A 65 -11.14 -3.22 12.31
CA ILE A 65 -10.51 -1.95 11.95
C ILE A 65 -11.58 -0.88 11.71
N ASP A 66 -12.71 -1.23 11.12
CA ASP A 66 -13.84 -0.33 10.95
C ASP A 66 -14.31 0.25 12.29
N LYS A 67 -14.48 -0.60 13.29
CA LYS A 67 -14.84 -0.17 14.64
C LYS A 67 -13.80 0.75 15.26
N ILE A 68 -12.52 0.42 15.11
CA ILE A 68 -11.42 1.24 15.64
C ILE A 68 -11.43 2.63 14.99
N HIS A 69 -11.58 2.70 13.68
CA HIS A 69 -11.62 3.96 12.97
C HIS A 69 -12.86 4.79 13.30
N LYS A 70 -14.03 4.16 13.40
CA LYS A 70 -15.25 4.84 13.84
C LYS A 70 -15.10 5.43 15.24
N ASN A 71 -14.44 4.72 16.14
CA ASN A 71 -14.16 5.22 17.49
C ASN A 71 -13.21 6.42 17.50
N ARG A 72 -12.44 6.59 16.44
CA ARG A 72 -11.57 7.76 16.24
C ARG A 72 -12.28 8.92 15.50
N GLY A 73 -13.55 8.75 15.16
CA GLY A 73 -14.33 9.78 14.46
C GLY A 73 -14.41 9.60 12.95
N PHE A 74 -13.90 8.53 12.40
CA PHE A 74 -14.03 8.23 10.97
C PHE A 74 -15.46 7.75 10.68
N ASN A 75 -15.94 8.00 9.45
CA ASN A 75 -17.22 7.47 9.02
C ASN A 75 -17.21 5.95 8.86
N GLU A 76 -16.08 5.40 8.49
CA GLU A 76 -15.86 3.97 8.30
C GLU A 76 -14.35 3.70 8.22
N ILE A 77 -13.97 2.42 8.06
CA ILE A 77 -12.59 2.04 7.84
C ILE A 77 -11.93 2.93 6.79
N GLY A 78 -10.72 3.40 7.05
CA GLY A 78 -9.98 4.29 6.17
C GLY A 78 -9.22 3.59 5.05
N TYR A 79 -8.93 2.30 5.21
CA TYR A 79 -8.22 1.50 4.20
C TYR A 79 -9.20 0.86 3.22
N HIS A 80 -8.80 0.75 1.97
CA HIS A 80 -9.58 0.06 0.94
C HIS A 80 -9.43 -1.46 1.01
N PHE A 81 -8.27 -1.93 1.51
CA PHE A 81 -7.97 -3.35 1.64
C PHE A 81 -7.25 -3.64 2.94
N ILE A 82 -7.52 -4.81 3.48
CA ILE A 82 -6.81 -5.36 4.64
C ILE A 82 -6.25 -6.73 4.23
N ILE A 83 -4.97 -6.97 4.56
CA ILE A 83 -4.38 -8.30 4.45
C ILE A 83 -4.27 -8.87 5.86
N LYS A 84 -5.04 -9.89 6.13
CA LYS A 84 -5.07 -10.55 7.43
C LYS A 84 -3.81 -11.37 7.67
N ARG A 85 -3.59 -11.79 8.91
CA ARG A 85 -2.40 -12.56 9.31
C ARG A 85 -2.20 -13.84 8.49
N ASP A 86 -3.29 -14.48 8.05
CA ASP A 86 -3.25 -15.69 7.24
C ASP A 86 -3.04 -15.41 5.74
N GLY A 87 -2.91 -14.15 5.35
CA GLY A 87 -2.73 -13.72 3.98
C GLY A 87 -4.02 -13.47 3.22
N SER A 88 -5.19 -13.70 3.82
CA SER A 88 -6.45 -13.43 3.13
C SER A 88 -6.61 -11.93 2.87
N LEU A 89 -7.16 -11.59 1.71
CA LEU A 89 -7.33 -10.22 1.24
C LEU A 89 -8.80 -9.82 1.39
N GLN A 90 -9.04 -8.83 2.22
CA GLN A 90 -10.38 -8.38 2.55
C GLN A 90 -10.60 -6.95 2.07
N VAL A 91 -11.78 -6.68 1.52
CA VAL A 91 -12.19 -5.32 1.15
C VAL A 91 -12.55 -4.56 2.43
N GLY A 92 -12.13 -3.30 2.50
CA GLY A 92 -12.53 -2.36 3.53
C GLY A 92 -13.45 -1.30 2.95
N ARG A 93 -12.97 -0.05 2.89
CA ARG A 93 -13.72 1.03 2.23
C ARG A 93 -13.86 0.73 0.74
N SER A 94 -15.00 1.03 0.15
CA SER A 94 -15.19 0.86 -1.29
C SER A 94 -14.11 1.58 -2.09
N ILE A 95 -13.59 0.94 -3.12
CA ILE A 95 -12.57 1.54 -3.99
C ILE A 95 -13.07 2.81 -4.69
N ASN A 96 -14.38 2.99 -4.80
CA ASN A 96 -15.00 4.18 -5.40
C ASN A 96 -15.01 5.39 -4.46
N LYS A 97 -14.65 5.20 -3.20
CA LYS A 97 -14.57 6.27 -2.22
C LYS A 97 -13.13 6.65 -1.93
N THR A 98 -12.88 7.93 -1.77
CA THR A 98 -11.59 8.41 -1.27
C THR A 98 -11.37 7.84 0.13
N GLY A 99 -10.18 7.32 0.39
CA GLY A 99 -9.84 6.76 1.69
C GLY A 99 -9.53 7.81 2.75
N ALA A 100 -9.18 7.34 3.92
CA ALA A 100 -8.73 8.17 5.04
C ALA A 100 -7.56 7.45 5.72
N HIS A 101 -6.39 7.48 5.08
CA HIS A 101 -5.24 6.70 5.54
C HIS A 101 -3.91 7.46 5.48
N VAL A 102 -3.78 8.50 4.66
CA VAL A 102 -2.58 9.36 4.63
C VAL A 102 -3.02 10.80 4.49
N LYS A 103 -2.82 11.60 5.53
CA LYS A 103 -3.23 13.01 5.52
C LYS A 103 -2.62 13.74 4.33
N GLY A 104 -3.46 14.39 3.53
CA GLY A 104 -3.05 15.16 2.37
C GLY A 104 -2.88 14.36 1.08
N PHE A 105 -2.94 13.01 1.14
CA PHE A 105 -2.64 12.13 0.01
C PHE A 105 -3.68 11.04 -0.22
N ASN A 106 -4.89 11.25 0.26
CA ASN A 106 -5.98 10.28 0.09
C ASN A 106 -6.61 10.32 -1.31
N THR A 107 -6.73 11.51 -1.88
CA THR A 107 -7.27 11.67 -3.22
C THR A 107 -6.30 11.09 -4.25
N GLY A 108 -6.78 10.19 -5.09
CA GLY A 108 -5.97 9.53 -6.11
C GLY A 108 -5.24 8.28 -5.63
N SER A 109 -5.40 7.91 -4.35
CA SER A 109 -4.71 6.74 -3.80
C SER A 109 -5.65 5.66 -3.31
N VAL A 110 -5.08 4.46 -3.21
CA VAL A 110 -5.67 3.30 -2.55
C VAL A 110 -4.81 3.00 -1.32
N GLY A 111 -5.45 2.81 -0.18
CA GLY A 111 -4.78 2.38 1.04
C GLY A 111 -4.96 0.89 1.25
N ILE A 112 -3.86 0.19 1.49
CA ILE A 112 -3.86 -1.23 1.82
C ILE A 112 -3.01 -1.45 3.06
N SER A 113 -3.49 -2.24 3.99
CA SER A 113 -2.84 -2.41 5.28
C SER A 113 -2.67 -3.87 5.65
N PHE A 114 -1.46 -4.22 6.08
CA PHE A 114 -1.23 -5.50 6.75
C PHE A 114 -1.73 -5.43 8.19
N VAL A 115 -2.35 -6.48 8.66
CA VAL A 115 -2.58 -6.66 10.10
C VAL A 115 -1.24 -7.06 10.73
N ALA A 116 -0.51 -6.07 11.20
CA ALA A 116 0.87 -6.22 11.68
C ALA A 116 1.28 -4.96 12.45
N GLY A 117 2.54 -4.88 12.86
CA GLY A 117 3.12 -3.70 13.48
C GLY A 117 3.94 -4.06 14.71
N TYR A 118 3.31 -4.60 15.74
CA TYR A 118 3.98 -4.96 16.98
C TYR A 118 4.00 -6.47 17.15
N LYS A 119 5.18 -7.04 17.29
CA LYS A 119 5.33 -8.48 17.51
C LYS A 119 5.07 -8.81 18.99
N CYS A 120 4.51 -9.98 19.21
CA CYS A 120 4.18 -10.47 20.53
C CYS A 120 4.76 -11.88 20.72
N SER A 121 5.34 -12.16 21.88
CA SER A 121 5.93 -13.47 22.16
C SER A 121 4.93 -14.62 22.08
N SER A 122 3.64 -14.35 22.29
CA SER A 122 2.60 -15.36 22.16
C SER A 122 2.09 -15.55 20.74
N ASP A 123 2.61 -14.78 19.78
CA ASP A 123 2.19 -14.88 18.39
C ASP A 123 2.83 -16.07 17.70
N LYS A 124 2.00 -16.99 17.25
CA LYS A 124 2.45 -18.16 16.48
C LYS A 124 3.09 -17.81 15.14
N TYR A 125 2.90 -16.59 14.65
CA TYR A 125 3.45 -16.14 13.37
C TYR A 125 4.79 -15.45 13.49
N ALA A 126 5.09 -14.86 14.63
CA ALA A 126 6.23 -13.96 14.72
C ALA A 126 7.18 -14.19 15.89
N GLY A 127 6.69 -14.55 17.07
CA GLY A 127 7.53 -14.98 18.19
C GLY A 127 8.49 -13.96 18.77
N VAL A 128 8.16 -12.67 18.79
CA VAL A 128 9.01 -11.62 19.35
C VAL A 128 8.33 -10.95 20.54
N PRO A 129 9.09 -10.39 21.48
CA PRO A 129 8.51 -9.74 22.64
C PRO A 129 7.51 -8.64 22.31
N PRO A 130 6.53 -8.39 23.17
CA PRO A 130 5.61 -7.29 23.00
C PRO A 130 6.32 -5.95 22.89
N HIS A 131 5.72 -5.03 22.20
CA HIS A 131 6.22 -3.68 21.99
C HIS A 131 7.48 -3.57 21.12
N SER A 132 7.95 -4.67 20.56
CA SER A 132 9.02 -4.62 19.57
C SER A 132 8.45 -4.17 18.24
N GLU A 133 8.92 -3.06 17.77
CA GLU A 133 8.58 -2.58 16.46
C GLU A 133 9.69 -3.01 15.51
N VAL A 134 9.34 -3.77 14.51
CA VAL A 134 10.36 -4.54 13.82
C VAL A 134 10.21 -4.58 12.31
N GLY A 135 9.38 -3.74 11.77
CA GLY A 135 9.30 -3.64 10.33
C GLY A 135 8.78 -4.92 9.70
N LYS A 136 9.49 -5.39 8.69
CA LYS A 136 9.06 -6.56 7.91
C LYS A 136 8.93 -7.85 8.71
N GLU A 137 9.60 -7.97 9.84
CA GLU A 137 9.52 -9.17 10.68
C GLU A 137 8.14 -9.33 11.32
N SER A 138 7.33 -8.27 11.37
CA SER A 138 5.97 -8.36 11.85
C SER A 138 5.00 -8.90 10.79
N ILE A 139 5.44 -9.04 9.54
CA ILE A 139 4.60 -9.43 8.41
C ILE A 139 4.83 -10.91 8.10
N THR A 140 3.75 -11.70 8.01
CA THR A 140 3.86 -13.13 7.74
C THR A 140 4.25 -13.41 6.30
N GLN A 141 4.77 -14.61 6.03
CA GLN A 141 5.03 -15.04 4.66
C GLN A 141 3.76 -15.06 3.82
N ALA A 142 2.65 -15.49 4.40
CA ALA A 142 1.35 -15.47 3.71
C ALA A 142 0.93 -14.06 3.33
N GLN A 143 1.18 -13.07 4.20
CA GLN A 143 0.91 -11.67 3.89
C GLN A 143 1.84 -11.16 2.78
N GLN A 144 3.10 -11.53 2.78
CA GLN A 144 4.03 -11.17 1.72
C GLN A 144 3.62 -11.77 0.38
N ALA A 145 3.16 -13.01 0.38
CA ALA A 145 2.64 -13.67 -0.81
C ALA A 145 1.45 -12.90 -1.40
N THR A 146 0.55 -12.44 -0.54
CA THR A 146 -0.61 -11.64 -0.98
C THR A 146 -0.18 -10.27 -1.50
N MET A 147 0.84 -9.64 -0.91
CA MET A 147 1.40 -8.41 -1.46
C MET A 147 1.90 -8.61 -2.89
N PHE A 148 2.60 -9.70 -3.15
CA PHE A 148 3.07 -10.02 -4.49
C PHE A 148 1.92 -10.12 -5.49
N ARG A 149 0.87 -10.89 -5.14
CA ARG A 149 -0.31 -11.04 -6.01
C ARG A 149 -1.04 -9.72 -6.21
N PHE A 150 -1.19 -8.94 -5.14
CA PHE A 150 -1.83 -7.63 -5.23
C PHE A 150 -1.05 -6.71 -6.19
N MET A 151 0.25 -6.61 -6.03
CA MET A 151 1.06 -5.73 -6.88
C MET A 151 1.09 -6.20 -8.33
N LYS A 152 1.04 -7.50 -8.58
CA LYS A 152 0.90 -8.04 -9.92
C LYS A 152 -0.41 -7.60 -10.58
N ALA A 153 -1.51 -7.69 -9.86
CA ALA A 153 -2.82 -7.20 -10.32
C ALA A 153 -2.82 -5.68 -10.48
N TRP A 154 -2.22 -4.97 -9.53
CA TRP A 154 -2.10 -3.52 -9.57
C TRP A 154 -1.45 -3.05 -10.88
N TYR A 155 -0.30 -3.60 -11.24
CA TYR A 155 0.39 -3.20 -12.47
C TYR A 155 -0.30 -3.69 -13.74
N THR A 156 -1.15 -4.70 -13.66
CA THR A 156 -2.00 -5.11 -14.77
C THR A 156 -3.05 -4.03 -15.06
N VAL A 157 -3.67 -3.49 -14.04
CA VAL A 157 -4.73 -2.48 -14.17
C VAL A 157 -4.17 -1.06 -14.31
N PHE A 158 -3.10 -0.76 -13.58
CA PHE A 158 -2.47 0.55 -13.54
C PHE A 158 -0.97 0.43 -13.88
N PRO A 159 -0.62 0.22 -15.16
CA PRO A 159 0.78 -0.03 -15.52
C PRO A 159 1.72 1.14 -15.21
N GLY A 160 1.22 2.37 -15.21
CA GLY A 160 1.96 3.56 -14.77
C GLY A 160 1.74 3.90 -13.30
N GLY A 161 1.11 3.02 -12.55
CA GLY A 161 0.78 3.27 -11.15
C GLY A 161 2.01 3.38 -10.25
N GLN A 162 1.84 4.11 -9.16
CA GLN A 162 2.88 4.36 -8.16
C GLN A 162 2.62 3.49 -6.93
N ALA A 163 3.67 3.13 -6.21
CA ALA A 163 3.58 2.32 -5.00
C ALA A 163 4.52 2.85 -3.94
N TRP A 164 3.98 3.24 -2.80
CA TRP A 164 4.72 3.84 -1.70
C TRP A 164 4.27 3.23 -0.36
N GLY A 165 5.10 3.41 0.65
CA GLY A 165 4.70 3.16 2.03
C GLY A 165 4.26 4.45 2.71
N HIS A 166 3.48 4.34 3.79
CA HIS A 166 3.06 5.50 4.57
C HIS A 166 4.26 6.33 5.05
N ALA A 167 5.34 5.65 5.43
CA ALA A 167 6.58 6.29 5.89
C ALA A 167 7.22 7.25 4.86
N ASP A 168 6.87 7.10 3.59
CA ASP A 168 7.43 7.93 2.52
C ASP A 168 6.78 9.31 2.41
N PHE A 169 5.68 9.54 3.14
CA PHE A 169 4.90 10.77 3.03
C PHE A 169 5.24 11.75 4.13
N PRO A 170 5.28 13.06 3.82
CA PRO A 170 5.51 14.09 4.84
C PRO A 170 4.28 14.29 5.70
N ARG A 171 4.45 15.03 6.80
CA ARG A 171 3.37 15.36 7.73
C ARG A 171 2.72 14.15 8.39
N ASN A 172 3.31 12.99 8.21
CA ASN A 172 2.93 11.75 8.85
C ASN A 172 4.05 11.37 9.83
N LYS A 173 4.40 12.30 10.68
CA LYS A 173 5.55 12.27 11.56
C LYS A 173 5.53 11.04 12.47
N GLY A 174 6.62 10.31 12.52
CA GLY A 174 6.74 9.11 13.32
C GLY A 174 6.10 7.87 12.71
N LYS A 175 5.51 7.97 11.54
CA LYS A 175 4.97 6.80 10.84
C LYS A 175 6.09 6.05 10.16
N VAL A 176 6.19 4.77 10.45
CA VAL A 176 7.22 3.87 9.91
C VAL A 176 6.62 2.74 9.08
N ASP A 177 5.30 2.64 9.05
CA ASP A 177 4.61 1.59 8.33
C ASP A 177 4.80 1.71 6.81
N PRO A 178 4.91 0.62 6.08
CA PRO A 178 4.77 -0.78 6.53
C PRO A 178 6.05 -1.42 7.07
N GLY A 179 7.09 -0.66 7.41
CA GLY A 179 8.32 -1.15 8.01
C GLY A 179 9.39 -1.60 7.03
N PHE A 180 9.18 -1.41 5.74
CA PHE A 180 10.15 -1.69 4.68
C PHE A 180 9.93 -0.72 3.51
N SER A 181 10.90 -0.63 2.62
CA SER A 181 10.78 0.22 1.44
C SER A 181 9.93 -0.43 0.36
N VAL A 182 8.74 0.09 0.15
CA VAL A 182 7.86 -0.37 -0.93
C VAL A 182 8.47 -0.05 -2.30
N ALA A 183 9.08 1.12 -2.44
CA ALA A 183 9.76 1.50 -3.69
C ALA A 183 10.85 0.50 -4.07
N ASN A 184 11.66 0.07 -3.12
CA ASN A 184 12.69 -0.95 -3.36
C ASN A 184 12.07 -2.31 -3.66
N TYR A 185 11.01 -2.67 -2.97
CA TYR A 185 10.31 -3.92 -3.21
C TYR A 185 9.81 -4.02 -4.65
N VAL A 186 9.08 -3.01 -5.13
CA VAL A 186 8.51 -3.05 -6.49
C VAL A 186 9.59 -2.98 -7.57
N LYS A 187 10.69 -2.28 -7.29
CA LYS A 187 11.83 -2.25 -8.19
C LYS A 187 12.47 -3.63 -8.32
N THR A 188 12.67 -4.32 -7.22
CA THR A 188 13.30 -5.64 -7.21
C THR A 188 12.37 -6.72 -7.74
N ALA A 189 11.11 -6.74 -7.31
CA ALA A 189 10.17 -7.81 -7.66
C ALA A 189 9.56 -7.64 -9.05
N PHE A 190 9.36 -6.41 -9.52
CA PHE A 190 8.61 -6.12 -10.74
C PHE A 190 9.37 -5.24 -11.73
N GLY A 191 10.56 -4.77 -11.40
CA GLY A 191 11.29 -3.84 -12.25
C GLY A 191 10.58 -2.50 -12.43
N LYS A 192 9.72 -2.12 -11.49
CA LYS A 192 8.93 -0.90 -11.56
C LYS A 192 9.58 0.21 -10.75
N GLN A 193 9.63 1.40 -11.32
CA GLN A 193 10.17 2.57 -10.67
C GLN A 193 9.10 3.65 -10.57
N ASN A 194 8.92 4.19 -9.38
CA ASN A 194 7.99 5.30 -9.17
C ASN A 194 8.48 6.55 -9.89
N ILE A 195 7.51 7.38 -10.28
CA ILE A 195 7.73 8.68 -10.89
C ILE A 195 7.35 9.72 -9.85
N GLY A 196 8.23 10.63 -9.57
CA GLY A 196 8.01 11.63 -8.53
C GLY A 196 8.50 11.19 -7.15
N ASP A 197 8.23 12.03 -6.17
CA ASP A 197 8.65 11.84 -4.79
C ASP A 197 7.60 12.45 -3.86
N PRO A 198 6.97 11.67 -2.99
CA PRO A 198 5.96 12.20 -2.07
C PRO A 198 6.46 13.32 -1.14
N ARG A 199 7.78 13.40 -0.93
CA ARG A 199 8.36 14.45 -0.09
C ARG A 199 8.42 15.80 -0.78
N VAL A 200 8.23 15.83 -2.09
CA VAL A 200 8.35 17.03 -2.90
C VAL A 200 7.09 17.31 -3.70
N ASP A 201 6.42 16.29 -4.17
CA ASP A 201 5.11 16.44 -4.77
C ASP A 201 4.10 16.61 -3.63
N ASP A 202 3.38 17.71 -3.64
CA ASP A 202 2.47 18.06 -2.54
C ASP A 202 1.14 17.32 -2.59
N LYS A 203 0.90 16.56 -3.64
CA LYS A 203 -0.31 15.75 -3.86
C LYS A 203 0.06 14.47 -4.60
N ILE A 204 -0.86 13.51 -4.58
CA ILE A 204 -0.77 12.35 -5.44
C ILE A 204 -0.77 12.81 -6.91
N LEU A 205 0.15 12.28 -7.70
CA LEU A 205 0.23 12.62 -9.12
C LEU A 205 -1.02 12.16 -9.85
N SER A 206 -1.53 12.99 -10.75
CA SER A 206 -2.61 12.62 -11.64
C SER A 206 -2.09 11.72 -12.76
N SER A 207 -3.00 11.04 -13.45
CA SER A 207 -2.65 10.22 -14.62
C SER A 207 -1.96 11.06 -15.70
N SER A 208 -2.40 12.28 -15.93
CA SER A 208 -1.79 13.17 -16.92
C SER A 208 -0.39 13.61 -16.49
N GLN A 209 -0.15 13.87 -15.22
CA GLN A 209 1.20 14.18 -14.72
C GLN A 209 2.16 13.01 -14.89
N ILE A 210 1.71 11.80 -14.59
CA ILE A 210 2.51 10.59 -14.78
C ILE A 210 2.84 10.42 -16.26
N ALA A 211 1.85 10.53 -17.13
CA ALA A 211 2.04 10.41 -18.57
C ALA A 211 3.02 11.46 -19.10
N SER A 212 2.88 12.70 -18.69
CA SER A 212 3.76 13.80 -19.09
C SER A 212 5.22 13.53 -18.69
N ARG A 213 5.44 13.08 -17.45
CA ARG A 213 6.79 12.77 -16.96
C ARG A 213 7.39 11.53 -17.62
N THR A 214 6.55 10.54 -17.95
CA THR A 214 6.99 9.29 -18.57
C THR A 214 7.35 9.46 -20.04
N ASN A 215 6.62 10.31 -20.75
CA ASN A 215 6.78 10.52 -22.19
C ASN A 215 7.85 11.54 -22.56
N ALA A 216 8.51 12.16 -21.55
CA ALA A 216 9.64 13.05 -21.78
C ALA A 216 10.83 12.24 -22.27
N THR A 217 11.07 12.19 -23.57
CA THR A 217 12.18 11.46 -24.19
C THR A 217 13.24 12.46 -24.62
N PRO A 218 14.43 12.45 -23.99
CA PRO A 218 15.52 13.33 -24.42
C PRO A 218 16.07 12.89 -25.78
N THR A 219 16.40 13.86 -26.62
CA THR A 219 16.92 13.61 -27.97
C THR A 219 18.42 13.86 -28.08
N SER A 220 19.04 14.46 -27.06
CA SER A 220 20.47 14.72 -27.03
C SER A 220 20.97 14.73 -25.57
N PRO A 221 22.29 14.65 -25.33
CA PRO A 221 22.82 14.77 -23.96
C PRO A 221 22.41 16.05 -23.24
N LYS A 222 22.27 17.14 -23.99
CA LYS A 222 21.80 18.40 -23.46
C LYS A 222 20.32 18.32 -23.06
N ASP A 223 19.54 17.64 -23.88
CA ASP A 223 18.11 17.41 -23.59
C ASP A 223 17.95 16.46 -22.41
N LEU A 224 18.89 15.52 -22.22
CA LEU A 224 18.90 14.65 -21.05
C LEU A 224 19.01 15.44 -19.74
N GLU A 225 19.84 16.49 -19.72
CA GLU A 225 19.94 17.36 -18.54
C GLU A 225 18.65 18.13 -18.29
N VAL A 226 18.00 18.58 -19.36
CA VAL A 226 16.73 19.30 -19.27
C VAL A 226 15.59 18.35 -18.96
N ALA A 227 15.65 17.13 -19.47
CA ALA A 227 14.61 16.13 -19.33
C ALA A 227 14.72 15.33 -18.01
N THR A 228 15.78 15.51 -17.25
CA THR A 228 15.78 15.01 -15.89
C THR A 228 14.58 15.63 -15.16
N PRO A 229 13.87 14.84 -14.34
CA PRO A 229 12.72 15.39 -13.65
C PRO A 229 13.11 16.70 -12.99
N PRO A 230 12.29 17.76 -13.12
CA PRO A 230 12.57 18.98 -12.43
C PRO A 230 12.79 18.67 -10.93
N LYS A 231 13.75 19.34 -10.33
CA LYS A 231 13.92 19.21 -8.89
C LYS A 231 12.55 19.36 -8.26
N PRO A 232 12.20 18.43 -7.40
CA PRO A 232 10.93 18.49 -6.73
C PRO A 232 10.73 19.85 -6.12
N THR A 233 9.56 20.41 -6.38
CA THR A 233 9.15 21.66 -5.73
C THR A 233 9.11 21.42 -4.23
N PRO A 234 9.67 22.35 -3.41
CA PRO A 234 9.54 22.20 -1.98
C PRO A 234 8.10 22.02 -1.58
N LYS A 235 7.86 21.09 -0.68
CA LYS A 235 6.51 20.81 -0.24
C LYS A 235 5.87 22.00 0.38
N GLN A 236 4.65 22.23 -0.04
CA GLN A 236 3.79 23.14 0.66
C GLN A 236 3.22 22.42 1.86
N ASN A 237 3.28 23.09 3.01
CA ASN A 237 2.62 22.59 4.20
C ASN A 237 1.11 22.82 4.04
N ASP A 238 0.33 21.82 4.39
CA ASP A 238 -1.12 22.00 4.45
C ASP A 238 -1.52 22.95 5.54
#